data_88c2b660a5a9c664f5b5edb538311646
#
_entry.id   88c2b660a5a9c664f5b5edb538311646
#
_cell.length_a   1.000
_cell.length_b   1.000
_cell.length_c   1.000
_cell.angle_alpha   90.00
_cell.angle_beta   90.00
_cell.angle_gamma   90.00
#
_symmetry.space_group_name_H-M   'P 1'
#
loop_
_entity.id
_entity.type
_entity.pdbx_description
1 polymer ?
#
loop_
_entity_poly.entity_id
_entity_poly.type
_entity_poly.pdbx_seq_one_letter_code
_entity_poly.pdbx_strand_id
1 'polypeptide(L)'
;MVGKVAVIGVGNTEYTSLRRETRSKAELAFAAIKEALDLANITIADVDAAVFTSVDGFEANVRPCRTLEAFGQAHNIPLIDVNTGGTAGGSGIKEAIHLISAGFYDLVLVYGSPTFGEVVDNQQVLNTA
;
A
#
# COMPACT_ATOMS: atom_id res chain seq x y z
N MET A 1 -26.41 11.85 3.41
CA MET A 1 -25.95 11.06 2.27
C MET A 1 -24.43 11.08 2.22
N VAL A 2 -23.88 9.96 2.04
CA VAL A 2 -22.44 9.81 1.94
C VAL A 2 -21.96 10.32 0.58
N GLY A 3 -20.93 11.14 0.54
CA GLY A 3 -20.36 11.62 -0.71
C GLY A 3 -19.78 10.50 -1.55
N LYS A 4 -19.70 10.71 -2.86
CA LYS A 4 -19.04 9.78 -3.77
C LYS A 4 -17.53 9.86 -3.59
N VAL A 5 -16.86 8.72 -3.69
CA VAL A 5 -15.41 8.62 -3.63
C VAL A 5 -14.88 8.36 -5.04
N ALA A 6 -13.81 9.05 -5.40
CA ALA A 6 -13.19 8.91 -6.72
C ALA A 6 -11.74 8.44 -6.58
N VAL A 7 -11.28 7.67 -7.53
CA VAL A 7 -9.86 7.32 -7.68
C VAL A 7 -9.25 8.38 -8.59
N ILE A 8 -8.27 9.12 -8.08
CA ILE A 8 -7.65 10.24 -8.80
C ILE A 8 -6.24 9.91 -9.32
N GLY A 9 -5.63 8.84 -8.83
CA GLY A 9 -4.31 8.41 -9.29
C GLY A 9 -4.12 6.94 -9.04
N VAL A 10 -3.39 6.29 -9.93
CA VAL A 10 -3.01 4.89 -9.81
C VAL A 10 -1.55 4.72 -10.21
N GLY A 11 -0.89 3.75 -9.61
CA GLY A 11 0.49 3.44 -9.94
C GLY A 11 0.77 1.98 -9.65
N ASN A 12 1.64 1.39 -10.45
CA ASN A 12 2.10 0.04 -10.21
C ASN A 12 3.50 -0.14 -10.80
N THR A 13 4.19 -1.17 -10.33
CA THR A 13 5.45 -1.59 -10.92
C THR A 13 5.22 -2.76 -11.86
N GLU A 14 6.18 -3.02 -12.76
CA GLU A 14 6.12 -4.17 -13.64
C GLU A 14 6.16 -5.47 -12.82
N TYR A 15 5.42 -6.47 -13.29
CA TYR A 15 5.47 -7.80 -12.72
C TYR A 15 6.77 -8.48 -13.14
N THR A 16 7.70 -8.63 -12.22
CA THR A 16 8.96 -9.33 -12.45
C THR A 16 9.13 -10.44 -11.41
N SER A 17 9.88 -11.49 -11.78
CA SER A 17 10.22 -12.51 -10.79
C SER A 17 11.24 -11.95 -9.80
N LEU A 18 11.19 -12.41 -8.56
CA LEU A 18 12.14 -12.01 -7.51
C LEU A 18 13.61 -12.24 -7.92
N ARG A 19 13.87 -13.22 -8.79
CA ARG A 19 15.22 -13.49 -9.30
C ARG A 19 15.76 -12.36 -10.16
N ARG A 20 14.90 -11.56 -10.76
CA ARG A 20 15.27 -10.44 -11.63
C ARG A 20 15.12 -9.09 -10.95
N GLU A 21 14.33 -9.04 -9.89
CA GLU A 21 14.07 -7.80 -9.17
C GLU A 21 15.17 -7.53 -8.15
N THR A 22 15.82 -6.40 -8.27
CA THR A 22 16.89 -5.98 -7.36
C THR A 22 16.42 -4.95 -6.35
N ARG A 23 15.22 -4.39 -6.53
CA ARG A 23 14.66 -3.39 -5.62
C ARG A 23 14.01 -4.05 -4.41
N SER A 24 14.07 -3.38 -3.26
CA SER A 24 13.36 -3.81 -2.06
C SER A 24 11.85 -3.58 -2.20
N LYS A 25 11.07 -4.19 -1.31
CA LYS A 25 9.62 -3.95 -1.23
C LYS A 25 9.30 -2.47 -1.05
N ALA A 26 10.07 -1.79 -0.21
CA ALA A 26 9.88 -0.36 0.03
C ALA A 26 10.16 0.46 -1.24
N GLU A 27 11.18 0.12 -1.99
CA GLU A 27 11.49 0.79 -3.26
C GLU A 27 10.41 0.55 -4.31
N LEU A 28 9.88 -0.67 -4.40
CA LEU A 28 8.80 -1.00 -5.31
C LEU A 28 7.53 -0.22 -4.95
N ALA A 29 7.17 -0.22 -3.69
CA ALA A 29 6.01 0.54 -3.22
C ALA A 29 6.20 2.04 -3.43
N PHE A 30 7.40 2.56 -3.15
CA PHE A 30 7.72 3.97 -3.41
C PHE A 30 7.50 4.34 -4.87
N ALA A 31 7.98 3.52 -5.81
CA ALA A 31 7.83 3.78 -7.24
C ALA A 31 6.35 3.80 -7.65
N ALA A 32 5.55 2.88 -7.17
CA ALA A 32 4.12 2.83 -7.45
C ALA A 32 3.37 4.03 -6.85
N ILE A 33 3.67 4.39 -5.61
CA ILE A 33 3.06 5.55 -4.94
C ILE A 33 3.42 6.84 -5.68
N LYS A 34 4.69 7.00 -6.05
CA LYS A 34 5.13 8.18 -6.78
C LYS A 34 4.39 8.33 -8.11
N GLU A 35 4.23 7.26 -8.85
CA GLU A 35 3.46 7.26 -10.10
C GLU A 35 2.01 7.72 -9.86
N ALA A 36 1.36 7.20 -8.83
CA ALA A 36 0.00 7.57 -8.49
C ALA A 36 -0.12 9.06 -8.10
N LEU A 37 0.82 9.56 -7.30
CA LEU A 37 0.85 10.96 -6.90
C LEU A 37 1.10 11.88 -8.10
N ASP A 38 2.03 11.52 -8.97
CA ASP A 38 2.34 12.30 -10.16
C ASP A 38 1.12 12.35 -11.12
N LEU A 39 0.44 11.21 -11.30
CA LEU A 39 -0.76 11.15 -12.13
C LEU A 39 -1.88 12.04 -11.58
N ALA A 40 -2.04 12.09 -10.28
CA ALA A 40 -3.02 12.94 -9.61
C ALA A 40 -2.58 14.39 -9.48
N ASN A 41 -1.34 14.70 -9.83
CA ASN A 41 -0.72 16.02 -9.70
C ASN A 41 -0.76 16.55 -8.25
N ILE A 42 -0.43 15.67 -7.31
CA ILE A 42 -0.35 15.97 -5.88
C ILE A 42 0.98 15.47 -5.30
N THR A 43 1.25 15.83 -4.07
CA THR A 43 2.41 15.33 -3.32
C THR A 43 1.96 14.55 -2.10
N ILE A 44 2.90 13.87 -1.46
CA ILE A 44 2.61 13.11 -0.23
C ILE A 44 2.11 14.02 0.90
N ALA A 45 2.46 15.31 0.86
CA ALA A 45 1.97 16.28 1.84
C ALA A 45 0.46 16.51 1.77
N ASP A 46 -0.16 16.22 0.63
CA ASP A 46 -1.60 16.36 0.42
C ASP A 46 -2.39 15.16 0.96
N VAL A 47 -1.72 14.06 1.29
CA VAL A 47 -2.35 12.81 1.73
C VAL A 47 -2.70 12.90 3.21
N ASP A 48 -3.96 12.66 3.53
CA ASP A 48 -4.47 12.75 4.91
C ASP A 48 -4.26 11.46 5.70
N ALA A 49 -4.33 10.32 5.05
CA ALA A 49 -4.14 9.01 5.66
C ALA A 49 -3.68 8.00 4.62
N ALA A 50 -3.10 6.92 5.09
CA ALA A 50 -2.65 5.83 4.23
C ALA A 50 -3.17 4.48 4.73
N VAL A 51 -3.56 3.61 3.81
CA VAL A 51 -3.95 2.25 4.07
C VAL A 51 -2.92 1.33 3.41
N PHE A 52 -2.22 0.56 4.22
CA PHE A 52 -1.29 -0.46 3.74
C PHE A 52 -2.01 -1.80 3.69
N THR A 53 -1.91 -2.46 2.55
CA THR A 53 -2.51 -3.79 2.38
C THR A 53 -1.42 -4.85 2.46
N SER A 54 -1.59 -5.81 3.35
CA SER A 54 -0.58 -6.83 3.62
C SER A 54 -1.16 -8.23 3.64
N VAL A 55 -0.28 -9.20 3.46
CA VAL A 55 -0.60 -10.62 3.59
C VAL A 55 0.36 -11.21 4.62
N ASP A 56 -0.19 -11.67 5.74
CA ASP A 56 0.58 -12.21 6.84
C ASP A 56 1.49 -13.36 6.37
N GLY A 57 2.70 -13.42 6.91
CA GLY A 57 3.69 -14.41 6.53
C GLY A 57 4.44 -14.09 5.24
N PHE A 58 3.88 -13.33 4.34
CA PHE A 58 4.57 -12.92 3.11
C PHE A 58 5.30 -11.58 3.26
N GLU A 59 4.88 -10.77 4.21
CA GLU A 59 5.41 -9.41 4.41
C GLU A 59 5.94 -9.18 5.82
N ALA A 60 6.36 -10.26 6.50
CA ALA A 60 6.71 -10.26 7.91
C ALA A 60 7.77 -9.23 8.32
N ASN A 61 8.62 -8.80 7.40
CA ASN A 61 9.74 -7.90 7.68
C ASN A 61 9.54 -6.49 7.13
N VAL A 62 8.38 -6.19 6.57
CA VAL A 62 8.13 -4.86 6.02
C VAL A 62 7.37 -4.02 7.03
N ARG A 63 7.95 -2.88 7.36
CA ARG A 63 7.26 -1.87 8.15
C ARG A 63 6.60 -0.88 7.18
N PRO A 64 5.29 -0.80 7.16
CA PRO A 64 4.57 0.06 6.22
C PRO A 64 5.05 1.52 6.24
N CYS A 65 5.33 2.03 7.44
CA CYS A 65 5.78 3.41 7.61
C CYS A 65 7.07 3.74 6.86
N ARG A 66 7.99 2.79 6.70
CA ARG A 66 9.26 3.05 6.02
C ARG A 66 9.09 3.48 4.57
N THR A 67 8.10 2.95 3.89
CA THR A 67 7.81 3.35 2.52
C THR A 67 7.43 4.83 2.45
N LEU A 68 6.59 5.26 3.37
CA LEU A 68 6.15 6.66 3.42
C LEU A 68 7.27 7.58 3.89
N GLU A 69 8.11 7.12 4.81
CA GLU A 69 9.28 7.88 5.27
C GLU A 69 10.22 8.27 4.14
N ALA A 70 10.31 7.42 3.11
CA ALA A 70 11.14 7.70 1.94
C ALA A 70 10.71 8.95 1.17
N PHE A 71 9.47 9.41 1.34
CA PHE A 71 9.00 10.67 0.75
C PHE A 71 9.44 11.91 1.55
N GLY A 72 10.01 11.74 2.71
CA GLY A 72 10.56 12.83 3.52
C GLY A 72 9.53 13.80 4.12
N GLN A 73 8.32 13.79 3.62
CA GLN A 73 7.22 14.70 4.01
C GLN A 73 6.03 13.96 4.61
N ALA A 74 6.16 12.67 4.80
CA ALA A 74 5.07 11.81 5.27
C ALA A 74 5.00 11.77 6.80
N HIS A 75 5.26 12.89 7.45
CA HIS A 75 5.24 12.96 8.90
C HIS A 75 3.81 12.94 9.41
N ASN A 76 3.55 12.08 10.39
CA ASN A 76 2.26 12.01 11.09
C ASN A 76 1.05 11.64 10.21
N ILE A 77 1.28 11.03 9.05
CA ILE A 77 0.16 10.46 8.28
C ILE A 77 -0.36 9.24 9.04
N PRO A 78 -1.64 9.22 9.45
CA PRO A 78 -2.23 8.03 10.04
C PRO A 78 -2.11 6.84 9.09
N LEU A 79 -1.64 5.71 9.60
CA LEU A 79 -1.42 4.50 8.80
C LEU A 79 -2.27 3.36 9.33
N ILE A 80 -3.05 2.76 8.45
CA ILE A 80 -3.93 1.64 8.75
C ILE A 80 -3.41 0.44 7.98
N ASP A 81 -3.16 -0.66 8.69
CA ASP A 81 -2.75 -1.93 8.06
C ASP A 81 -3.98 -2.82 7.93
N VAL A 82 -4.29 -3.19 6.69
CA VAL A 82 -5.38 -4.12 6.37
C VAL A 82 -4.77 -5.42 5.92
N ASN A 83 -4.88 -6.43 6.77
CA ASN A 83 -4.31 -7.76 6.55
C ASN A 83 -5.43 -8.80 6.51
N THR A 84 -5.93 -9.08 5.31
CA THR A 84 -7.01 -10.03 5.10
C THR A 84 -6.62 -11.15 4.12
N GLY A 85 -5.34 -11.47 4.06
CA GLY A 85 -4.82 -12.50 3.14
C GLY A 85 -4.95 -12.06 1.68
N GLY A 86 -5.32 -12.98 0.81
CA GLY A 86 -5.43 -12.70 -0.63
C GLY A 86 -6.43 -11.63 -1.02
N THR A 87 -7.29 -11.20 -0.11
CA THR A 87 -8.29 -10.14 -0.36
C THR A 87 -7.83 -8.77 0.14
N ALA A 88 -6.61 -8.64 0.63
CA ALA A 88 -6.13 -7.42 1.28
C ALA A 88 -6.24 -6.19 0.39
N GLY A 89 -5.90 -6.29 -0.88
CA GLY A 89 -6.00 -5.17 -1.82
C GLY A 89 -7.41 -4.59 -1.91
N GLY A 90 -8.40 -5.45 -2.14
CA GLY A 90 -9.80 -5.04 -2.20
C GLY A 90 -10.32 -4.51 -0.87
N SER A 91 -9.94 -5.16 0.23
CA SER A 91 -10.30 -4.72 1.58
C SER A 91 -9.71 -3.36 1.91
N GLY A 92 -8.49 -3.09 1.48
CA GLY A 92 -7.85 -1.79 1.67
C GLY A 92 -8.56 -0.67 0.93
N ILE A 93 -8.95 -0.90 -0.31
CA ILE A 93 -9.74 0.07 -1.08
C ILE A 93 -11.07 0.33 -0.40
N LYS A 94 -11.74 -0.71 0.06
CA LYS A 94 -13.02 -0.60 0.77
C LYS A 94 -12.88 0.20 2.05
N GLU A 95 -11.79 -0.01 2.80
CA GLU A 95 -11.50 0.76 4.02
C GLU A 95 -11.31 2.24 3.69
N ALA A 96 -10.55 2.56 2.64
CA ALA A 96 -10.36 3.94 2.21
C ALA A 96 -11.69 4.61 1.82
N ILE A 97 -12.55 3.90 1.12
CA ILE A 97 -13.89 4.39 0.77
C ILE A 97 -14.70 4.70 2.03
N HIS A 98 -14.67 3.82 3.02
CA HIS A 98 -15.38 4.02 4.28
C HIS A 98 -14.85 5.23 5.04
N LEU A 99 -13.53 5.40 5.12
CA LEU A 99 -12.91 6.53 5.82
C LEU A 99 -13.28 7.87 5.18
N ILE A 100 -13.26 7.95 3.86
CA ILE A 100 -13.64 9.16 3.14
C ILE A 100 -15.14 9.42 3.27
N SER A 101 -15.94 8.39 3.07
CA SER A 101 -17.40 8.49 3.14
C SER A 101 -17.91 8.87 4.52
N ALA A 102 -17.22 8.42 5.57
CA ALA A 102 -17.56 8.78 6.95
C ALA A 102 -17.09 10.18 7.34
N GLY A 103 -16.34 10.87 6.48
CA GLY A 103 -15.89 12.23 6.73
C GLY A 103 -14.61 12.34 7.56
N PHE A 104 -13.89 11.23 7.80
CA PHE A 104 -12.65 11.28 8.56
C PHE A 104 -11.51 11.92 7.77
N TYR A 105 -11.43 11.65 6.48
CA TYR A 105 -10.36 12.14 5.62
C TYR A 105 -10.89 12.46 4.23
N ASP A 106 -10.22 13.37 3.53
CA ASP A 106 -10.59 13.76 2.18
C ASP A 106 -9.77 13.00 1.14
N LEU A 107 -8.50 12.69 1.44
CA LEU A 107 -7.57 12.04 0.52
C LEU A 107 -6.84 10.90 1.21
N VAL A 108 -7.06 9.69 0.73
CA VAL A 108 -6.47 8.48 1.30
C VAL A 108 -5.65 7.75 0.24
N LEU A 109 -4.42 7.41 0.61
CA LEU A 109 -3.53 6.57 -0.19
C LEU A 109 -3.74 5.11 0.20
N VAL A 110 -3.93 4.24 -0.79
CA VAL A 110 -3.95 2.79 -0.58
C VAL A 110 -2.76 2.18 -1.32
N TYR A 111 -1.93 1.42 -0.64
CA TYR A 111 -0.77 0.81 -1.26
C TYR A 111 -0.42 -0.54 -0.66
N GLY A 112 0.32 -1.33 -1.41
CA GLY A 112 0.86 -2.61 -0.96
C GLY A 112 2.01 -3.04 -1.86
N SER A 113 2.81 -3.96 -1.37
CA SER A 113 3.96 -4.48 -2.12
C SER A 113 4.23 -5.94 -1.75
N PRO A 114 3.28 -6.86 -2.03
CA PRO A 114 3.51 -8.26 -1.72
C PRO A 114 4.59 -8.84 -2.66
N THR A 115 5.58 -9.50 -2.08
CA THR A 115 6.63 -10.20 -2.82
C THR A 115 6.71 -11.63 -2.30
N PHE A 116 5.94 -12.51 -2.94
CA PHE A 116 5.91 -13.91 -2.58
C PHE A 116 7.27 -14.57 -2.84
N GLY A 117 7.74 -15.33 -1.87
CA GLY A 117 9.00 -16.08 -1.99
C GLY A 117 10.25 -15.33 -1.52
N GLU A 118 10.12 -14.10 -1.03
CA GLU A 118 11.28 -13.34 -0.54
C GLU A 118 11.82 -13.92 0.77
N VAL A 119 10.96 -14.44 1.63
CA VAL A 119 11.34 -14.98 2.94
C VAL A 119 11.38 -16.50 2.91
N VAL A 120 10.30 -17.11 2.48
CA VAL A 120 10.14 -18.57 2.30
C VAL A 120 9.29 -18.80 1.07
N ASP A 121 9.28 -20.04 0.57
CA ASP A 121 8.37 -20.35 -0.53
C ASP A 121 6.89 -20.32 -0.04
N ASN A 122 5.98 -20.19 -0.99
CA ASN A 122 4.55 -20.04 -0.68
C ASN A 122 4.00 -21.23 0.10
N GLN A 123 4.49 -22.45 -0.19
CA GLN A 123 4.02 -23.64 0.49
C GLN A 123 4.45 -23.65 1.97
N GLN A 124 5.66 -23.20 2.25
CA GLN A 124 6.13 -23.09 3.63
C GLN A 124 5.30 -22.08 4.42
N VAL A 125 4.99 -20.94 3.82
CA VAL A 125 4.13 -19.93 4.47
C VAL A 125 2.75 -20.50 4.77
N LEU A 126 2.13 -21.18 3.80
CA LEU A 126 0.81 -21.78 3.99
C LEU A 126 0.83 -22.88 5.06
N ASN A 127 1.92 -23.64 5.14
CA ASN A 127 2.04 -24.71 6.14
C ASN A 127 2.27 -24.18 7.55
N THR A 128 2.80 -22.98 7.71
CA THR A 128 3.08 -22.37 9.02
C THR A 128 1.96 -21.46 9.50
N ALA A 129 1.09 -21.07 8.61
CA ALA A 129 -0.04 -20.22 8.93
C ALA A 129 -1.16 -21.02 9.59
#